data_33f0d1dcd76acc6e434042d953957c50
#
_entry.id   33f0d1dcd76acc6e434042d953957c50
#
_cell.length_a   1.000
_cell.length_b   1.000
_cell.length_c   1.000
_cell.angle_alpha   90.00
_cell.angle_beta   90.00
_cell.angle_gamma   90.00
#
_symmetry.space_group_name_H-M   'P 1'
#
loop_
_entity.id
_entity.type
_entity.pdbx_description
1 polymer ?
#
loop_
_entity_poly.entity_id
_entity_poly.type
_entity_poly.pdbx_seq_one_letter_code
_entity_poly.pdbx_strand_id
1 'polypeptide(L)'
;MNDTTHYWDLMHELYGDVKRCRGPFLYTQSGKRLTDLYQDDGRAILGWGAGDALTVMKRLIDRGAVGTYRTAQKHRLAKAVAALFPHIAASPLDVLVFASEADCLECAQLIAGQHVALWRPWLSVADDAVGDECVAFCPPLPWGGGVFLLAASSDAIARYREDELASRAVVLSPPVEAAAARAVWDLIAAIGSRCEQQWFLYDTITMRYWRREGPYLYPKVPRDVYPAFAEHCLRLGIVANPCFDGMSIVPFGANRGVFEVLRKEPFALY
;
A
#
# COMPACT_ATOMS: atom_id res chain seq x y z
N MET A 1 17.01 17.38 -6.56
CA MET A 1 16.46 16.37 -7.51
C MET A 1 16.28 15.10 -6.70
N ASN A 2 15.08 14.55 -6.63
CA ASN A 2 14.78 13.47 -5.69
C ASN A 2 15.59 12.21 -6.03
N ASP A 3 16.30 11.63 -5.04
CA ASP A 3 17.01 10.35 -5.14
C ASP A 3 16.19 9.21 -5.76
N THR A 4 14.87 9.27 -5.62
CA THR A 4 13.94 8.29 -6.17
C THR A 4 13.87 8.28 -7.70
N THR A 5 14.00 9.41 -8.37
CA THR A 5 13.97 9.48 -9.85
C THR A 5 15.15 8.71 -10.43
N HIS A 6 16.35 8.93 -9.89
CA HIS A 6 17.55 8.23 -10.32
C HIS A 6 17.44 6.71 -10.17
N TYR A 7 16.83 6.24 -9.08
CA TYR A 7 16.60 4.80 -8.86
C TYR A 7 15.70 4.16 -9.93
N TRP A 8 14.63 4.84 -10.33
CA TRP A 8 13.73 4.34 -11.38
C TRP A 8 14.35 4.41 -12.76
N ASP A 9 15.15 5.44 -13.04
CA ASP A 9 15.93 5.55 -14.29
C ASP A 9 16.94 4.41 -14.38
N LEU A 10 17.67 4.11 -13.30
CA LEU A 10 18.58 2.96 -13.22
C LEU A 10 17.86 1.64 -13.45
N MET A 11 16.65 1.48 -12.88
CA MET A 11 15.85 0.27 -13.10
C MET A 11 15.51 0.11 -14.59
N HIS A 12 15.14 1.20 -15.25
CA HIS A 12 14.85 1.20 -16.68
C HIS A 12 16.09 0.89 -17.52
N GLU A 13 17.23 1.48 -17.18
CA GLU A 13 18.51 1.20 -17.86
C GLU A 13 18.93 -0.28 -17.76
N LEU A 14 18.78 -0.88 -16.57
CA LEU A 14 19.20 -2.27 -16.32
C LEU A 14 18.25 -3.29 -16.96
N TYR A 15 16.95 -3.01 -16.97
CA TYR A 15 15.93 -4.03 -17.21
C TYR A 15 14.90 -3.66 -18.28
N GLY A 16 14.84 -2.39 -18.69
CA GLY A 16 13.77 -1.87 -19.55
C GLY A 16 12.44 -1.76 -18.83
N ASP A 17 11.37 -1.56 -19.57
CA ASP A 17 10.03 -1.40 -19.03
C ASP A 17 9.50 -2.64 -18.32
N VAL A 18 8.66 -2.43 -17.32
CA VAL A 18 7.89 -3.50 -16.67
C VAL A 18 6.71 -3.87 -17.58
N LYS A 19 6.74 -5.08 -18.11
CA LYS A 19 5.68 -5.61 -18.99
C LYS A 19 4.51 -6.23 -18.23
N ARG A 20 4.79 -6.77 -17.05
CA ARG A 20 3.80 -7.51 -16.27
C ARG A 20 4.21 -7.54 -14.79
N CYS A 21 3.20 -7.45 -13.94
CA CYS A 21 3.35 -7.65 -12.49
C CYS A 21 2.48 -8.84 -12.08
N ARG A 22 3.00 -9.74 -11.23
CA ARG A 22 2.23 -10.89 -10.72
C ARG A 22 2.81 -11.39 -9.40
N GLY A 23 1.94 -11.55 -8.38
CA GLY A 23 2.37 -11.93 -7.05
C GLY A 23 3.43 -10.95 -6.54
N PRO A 24 4.57 -11.40 -6.00
CA PRO A 24 5.64 -10.52 -5.53
C PRO A 24 6.69 -10.21 -6.62
N PHE A 25 6.33 -10.29 -7.91
CA PHE A 25 7.30 -10.19 -9.00
C PHE A 25 6.91 -9.19 -10.07
N LEU A 26 7.94 -8.48 -10.58
CA LEU A 26 7.90 -7.70 -11.80
C LEU A 26 8.61 -8.47 -12.93
N TYR A 27 8.02 -8.45 -14.12
CA TYR A 27 8.57 -9.06 -15.32
C TYR A 27 8.90 -7.97 -16.33
N THR A 28 10.16 -7.86 -16.69
CA THR A 28 10.69 -6.72 -17.47
C THR A 28 10.82 -7.03 -18.95
N GLN A 29 11.11 -6.00 -19.73
CA GLN A 29 11.32 -6.10 -21.17
C GLN A 29 12.54 -6.94 -21.52
N SER A 30 13.61 -6.88 -20.73
CA SER A 30 14.80 -7.70 -20.89
C SER A 30 14.57 -9.20 -20.56
N GLY A 31 13.35 -9.60 -20.18
CA GLY A 31 13.03 -10.97 -19.79
C GLY A 31 13.43 -11.34 -18.34
N LYS A 32 13.94 -10.39 -17.59
CA LYS A 32 14.28 -10.60 -16.17
C LYS A 32 13.03 -10.55 -15.30
N ARG A 33 13.02 -11.39 -14.26
CA ARG A 33 12.05 -11.36 -13.17
C ARG A 33 12.70 -10.73 -11.95
N LEU A 34 12.14 -9.63 -11.47
CA LEU A 34 12.59 -8.94 -10.27
C LEU A 34 11.70 -9.29 -9.09
N THR A 35 12.27 -9.39 -7.90
CA THR A 35 11.52 -9.54 -6.66
C THR A 35 11.14 -8.15 -6.15
N ASP A 36 9.85 -7.88 -6.05
CA ASP A 36 9.33 -6.58 -5.70
C ASP A 36 9.06 -6.48 -4.19
N LEU A 37 9.89 -5.73 -3.49
CA LEU A 37 9.68 -5.35 -2.08
C LEU A 37 9.07 -3.95 -1.94
N TYR A 38 9.08 -3.14 -3.00
CA TYR A 38 8.43 -1.84 -3.00
C TYR A 38 6.91 -1.98 -3.03
N GLN A 39 6.41 -2.90 -3.85
CA GLN A 39 5.00 -3.26 -3.98
C GLN A 39 4.09 -2.03 -4.14
N ASP A 40 4.51 -1.09 -5.00
CA ASP A 40 3.79 0.16 -5.25
C ASP A 40 3.52 0.95 -3.95
N ASP A 41 4.56 1.10 -3.12
CA ASP A 41 4.49 1.70 -1.78
C ASP A 41 3.48 1.02 -0.85
N GLY A 42 3.42 -0.31 -0.93
CA GLY A 42 2.53 -1.15 -0.13
C GLY A 42 1.13 -1.34 -0.70
N ARG A 43 0.75 -0.65 -1.76
CA ARG A 43 -0.56 -0.83 -2.40
C ARG A 43 -0.74 -2.21 -3.03
N ALA A 44 0.35 -2.90 -3.35
CA ALA A 44 0.34 -4.28 -3.82
C ALA A 44 0.67 -5.31 -2.71
N ILE A 45 0.45 -4.98 -1.44
CA ILE A 45 0.80 -5.85 -0.28
C ILE A 45 0.13 -7.24 -0.32
N LEU A 46 -0.98 -7.37 -1.00
CA LEU A 46 -1.60 -8.68 -1.25
C LEU A 46 -0.93 -9.45 -2.39
N GLY A 47 -0.03 -8.82 -3.12
CA GLY A 47 0.59 -9.27 -4.36
C GLY A 47 -0.09 -8.68 -5.60
N TRP A 48 0.69 -8.45 -6.64
CA TRP A 48 0.18 -7.96 -7.92
C TRP A 48 -0.84 -8.93 -8.52
N GLY A 49 -2.04 -8.42 -8.81
CA GLY A 49 -3.13 -9.23 -9.35
C GLY A 49 -3.71 -10.25 -8.37
N ALA A 50 -3.42 -10.10 -7.07
CA ALA A 50 -4.06 -10.88 -6.02
C ALA A 50 -5.50 -10.40 -5.79
N GLY A 51 -6.35 -11.34 -5.37
CA GLY A 51 -7.77 -11.06 -5.14
C GLY A 51 -8.55 -10.77 -6.42
N ASP A 52 -9.74 -10.20 -6.26
CA ASP A 52 -10.70 -9.98 -7.35
C ASP A 52 -10.88 -8.50 -7.72
N ALA A 53 -10.14 -7.58 -7.10
CA ALA A 53 -10.35 -6.14 -7.27
C ALA A 53 -10.31 -5.70 -8.75
N LEU A 54 -9.27 -6.11 -9.49
CA LEU A 54 -9.15 -5.80 -10.93
C LEU A 54 -10.20 -6.51 -11.78
N THR A 55 -10.64 -7.70 -11.39
CA THR A 55 -11.73 -8.43 -12.07
C THR A 55 -13.05 -7.68 -11.91
N VAL A 56 -13.33 -7.16 -10.72
CA VAL A 56 -14.54 -6.35 -10.47
C VAL A 56 -14.48 -5.06 -11.26
N MET A 57 -13.35 -4.37 -11.28
CA MET A 57 -13.13 -3.16 -12.09
C MET A 57 -13.44 -3.43 -13.56
N LYS A 58 -12.84 -4.44 -14.14
CA LYS A 58 -13.03 -4.83 -15.54
C LYS A 58 -14.51 -5.09 -15.86
N ARG A 59 -15.21 -5.83 -15.00
CA ARG A 59 -16.64 -6.11 -15.18
C ARG A 59 -17.51 -4.85 -15.20
N LEU A 60 -17.18 -3.82 -14.44
CA LEU A 60 -17.90 -2.55 -14.48
C LEU A 60 -17.60 -1.78 -15.76
N ILE A 61 -16.36 -1.79 -16.22
CA ILE A 61 -15.96 -1.19 -17.50
C ILE A 61 -16.69 -1.88 -18.65
N ASP A 62 -16.71 -3.20 -18.68
CA ASP A 62 -17.39 -4.02 -19.71
C ASP A 62 -18.92 -3.74 -19.76
N ARG A 63 -19.51 -3.32 -18.63
CA ARG A 63 -20.93 -2.92 -18.56
C ARG A 63 -21.18 -1.45 -18.89
N GLY A 64 -20.16 -0.67 -19.22
CA GLY A 64 -20.26 0.77 -19.46
C GLY A 64 -20.54 1.61 -18.21
N ALA A 65 -20.41 1.05 -17.01
CA ALA A 65 -20.67 1.77 -15.75
C ALA A 65 -19.45 2.62 -15.34
N VAL A 66 -19.05 3.55 -16.21
CA VAL A 66 -17.83 4.36 -16.08
C VAL A 66 -18.09 5.86 -15.92
N GLY A 67 -19.33 6.29 -16.14
CA GLY A 67 -19.71 7.70 -16.11
C GLY A 67 -19.91 8.27 -14.71
N THR A 68 -20.36 9.54 -14.67
CA THR A 68 -20.57 10.30 -13.43
C THR A 68 -21.90 10.02 -12.73
N TYR A 69 -22.68 9.09 -13.22
CA TYR A 69 -23.95 8.71 -12.61
C TYR A 69 -23.77 8.10 -11.22
N ARG A 70 -24.72 8.34 -10.34
CA ARG A 70 -24.76 7.70 -9.03
C ARG A 70 -24.86 6.19 -9.19
N THR A 71 -23.96 5.48 -8.51
CA THR A 71 -23.94 4.02 -8.47
C THR A 71 -23.96 3.54 -7.01
N ALA A 72 -24.20 2.25 -6.80
CA ALA A 72 -24.14 1.65 -5.47
C ALA A 72 -22.69 1.45 -4.95
N GLN A 73 -21.65 1.85 -5.71
CA GLN A 73 -20.28 1.48 -5.37
C GLN A 73 -19.79 2.24 -4.13
N LYS A 74 -20.12 3.53 -3.98
CA LYS A 74 -19.82 4.31 -2.78
C LYS A 74 -20.35 3.62 -1.51
N HIS A 75 -21.59 3.16 -1.53
CA HIS A 75 -22.18 2.43 -0.41
C HIS A 75 -21.48 1.08 -0.15
N ARG A 76 -21.08 0.37 -1.21
CA ARG A 76 -20.34 -0.89 -1.09
C ARG A 76 -18.96 -0.67 -0.49
N LEU A 77 -18.28 0.43 -0.85
CA LEU A 77 -17.00 0.82 -0.26
C LEU A 77 -17.18 1.11 1.24
N ALA A 78 -18.15 1.95 1.60
CA ALA A 78 -18.43 2.25 3.01
C ALA A 78 -18.75 0.97 3.81
N LYS A 79 -19.53 0.04 3.25
CA LYS A 79 -19.81 -1.26 3.88
C LYS A 79 -18.54 -2.11 4.09
N ALA A 80 -17.64 -2.14 3.12
CA ALA A 80 -16.39 -2.88 3.22
C ALA A 80 -15.48 -2.28 4.31
N VAL A 81 -15.39 -0.94 4.35
CA VAL A 81 -14.60 -0.21 5.35
C VAL A 81 -15.19 -0.39 6.76
N ALA A 82 -16.52 -0.33 6.90
CA ALA A 82 -17.20 -0.61 8.17
C ALA A 82 -16.92 -2.04 8.69
N ALA A 83 -16.80 -3.02 7.78
CA ALA A 83 -16.44 -4.38 8.15
C ALA A 83 -14.97 -4.53 8.57
N LEU A 84 -14.07 -3.70 8.02
CA LEU A 84 -12.66 -3.68 8.40
C LEU A 84 -12.45 -2.98 9.75
N PHE A 85 -13.22 -1.93 10.04
CA PHE A 85 -13.11 -1.10 11.25
C PHE A 85 -14.43 -1.04 12.03
N PRO A 86 -14.87 -2.14 12.64
CA PRO A 86 -16.19 -2.21 13.29
C PRO A 86 -16.32 -1.29 14.51
N HIS A 87 -15.22 -0.89 15.16
CA HIS A 87 -15.22 0.03 16.30
C HIS A 87 -15.58 1.48 15.89
N ILE A 88 -15.19 1.93 14.68
CA ILE A 88 -15.59 3.26 14.16
C ILE A 88 -17.02 3.19 13.59
N ALA A 89 -17.44 2.05 13.11
CA ALA A 89 -18.74 1.81 12.50
C ALA A 89 -19.90 1.66 13.51
N ALA A 90 -19.70 1.96 14.81
CA ALA A 90 -20.76 2.00 15.82
C ALA A 90 -21.81 3.08 15.53
N SER A 91 -21.47 4.10 14.75
CA SER A 91 -22.36 5.12 14.16
C SER A 91 -22.29 5.07 12.63
N PRO A 92 -23.20 5.75 11.90
CA PRO A 92 -23.11 5.85 10.44
C PRO A 92 -21.72 6.30 10.02
N LEU A 93 -21.12 5.57 9.09
CA LEU A 93 -19.75 5.77 8.61
C LEU A 93 -19.76 6.44 7.25
N ASP A 94 -19.00 7.51 7.11
CA ASP A 94 -18.65 8.10 5.83
C ASP A 94 -17.20 7.78 5.46
N VAL A 95 -16.97 7.62 4.14
CA VAL A 95 -15.65 7.37 3.60
C VAL A 95 -15.31 8.48 2.60
N LEU A 96 -14.31 9.27 2.94
CA LEU A 96 -13.70 10.26 2.07
C LEU A 96 -12.51 9.63 1.33
N VAL A 97 -12.29 10.05 0.10
CA VAL A 97 -11.22 9.52 -0.75
C VAL A 97 -10.28 10.65 -1.12
N PHE A 98 -8.98 10.38 -1.07
CA PHE A 98 -7.92 11.34 -1.39
C PHE A 98 -6.96 10.75 -2.42
N ALA A 99 -6.38 11.61 -3.26
CA ALA A 99 -5.36 11.23 -4.23
C ALA A 99 -3.95 11.17 -3.59
N SER A 100 -3.74 11.89 -2.48
CA SER A 100 -2.46 11.91 -1.77
C SER A 100 -2.61 11.47 -0.31
N GLU A 101 -1.54 10.85 0.23
CA GLU A 101 -1.44 10.50 1.64
C GLU A 101 -1.48 11.75 2.52
N ALA A 102 -0.79 12.81 2.11
CA ALA A 102 -0.71 14.06 2.87
C ALA A 102 -2.09 14.68 3.10
N ASP A 103 -2.90 14.83 2.04
CA ASP A 103 -4.26 15.37 2.18
C ASP A 103 -5.14 14.49 3.06
N CYS A 104 -5.02 13.16 2.94
CA CYS A 104 -5.75 12.21 3.76
C CYS A 104 -5.39 12.36 5.24
N LEU A 105 -4.10 12.44 5.57
CA LEU A 105 -3.62 12.57 6.95
C LEU A 105 -3.92 13.95 7.54
N GLU A 106 -3.80 15.04 6.77
CA GLU A 106 -4.18 16.38 7.23
C GLU A 106 -5.68 16.43 7.58
N CYS A 107 -6.55 15.86 6.74
CA CYS A 107 -7.97 15.78 7.05
C CYS A 107 -8.27 14.88 8.26
N ALA A 108 -7.54 13.76 8.41
CA ALA A 108 -7.67 12.91 9.59
C ALA A 108 -7.25 13.62 10.87
N GLN A 109 -6.16 14.38 10.83
CA GLN A 109 -5.70 15.19 11.98
C GLN A 109 -6.69 16.29 12.36
N LEU A 110 -7.34 16.92 11.37
CA LEU A 110 -8.41 17.89 11.64
C LEU A 110 -9.56 17.23 12.41
N ILE A 111 -9.99 16.03 12.01
CA ILE A 111 -11.09 15.30 12.67
C ILE A 111 -10.68 14.81 14.07
N ALA A 112 -9.50 14.23 14.20
CA ALA A 112 -9.04 13.64 15.45
C ALA A 112 -8.53 14.67 16.46
N GLY A 113 -8.20 15.89 16.02
CA GLY A 113 -7.58 16.93 16.85
C GLY A 113 -6.18 16.59 17.36
N GLN A 114 -5.56 15.55 16.83
CA GLN A 114 -4.24 15.06 17.19
C GLN A 114 -3.53 14.45 15.99
N HIS A 115 -2.24 14.10 16.13
CA HIS A 115 -1.49 13.40 15.10
C HIS A 115 -2.14 12.06 14.77
N VAL A 116 -2.32 11.79 13.48
CA VAL A 116 -2.86 10.52 12.95
C VAL A 116 -1.83 9.94 11.99
N ALA A 117 -1.49 8.67 12.19
CA ALA A 117 -0.68 7.91 11.26
C ALA A 117 -1.55 7.09 10.30
N LEU A 118 -0.99 6.74 9.14
CA LEU A 118 -1.68 5.84 8.22
C LEU A 118 -1.77 4.43 8.82
N TRP A 119 -2.98 3.92 9.00
CA TRP A 119 -3.16 2.54 9.46
C TRP A 119 -2.61 1.54 8.44
N ARG A 120 -1.90 0.55 8.95
CA ARG A 120 -1.27 -0.50 8.15
C ARG A 120 -1.64 -1.88 8.68
N PRO A 121 -2.08 -2.81 7.81
CA PRO A 121 -2.46 -4.17 8.25
C PRO A 121 -1.25 -4.91 8.83
N TRP A 122 -1.51 -5.77 9.81
CA TRP A 122 -0.51 -6.61 10.51
C TRP A 122 0.56 -5.84 11.31
N LEU A 123 0.51 -4.53 11.41
CA LEU A 123 1.22 -3.85 12.48
C LEU A 123 0.38 -3.94 13.76
N SER A 124 1.03 -4.18 14.90
CA SER A 124 0.41 -3.90 16.19
C SER A 124 0.09 -2.41 16.18
N VAL A 125 -1.20 -2.11 16.31
CA VAL A 125 -1.70 -0.76 16.23
C VAL A 125 -0.99 0.06 17.30
N ALA A 126 -0.12 0.98 16.90
CA ALA A 126 0.15 2.12 17.74
C ALA A 126 -1.18 2.85 17.92
N ASP A 127 -1.55 3.21 19.14
CA ASP A 127 -2.81 3.88 19.48
C ASP A 127 -3.07 5.13 18.60
N ASP A 128 -2.01 5.66 17.97
CA ASP A 128 -2.02 6.83 17.10
C ASP A 128 -2.56 6.57 15.67
N ALA A 129 -2.66 5.31 15.23
CA ALA A 129 -3.11 4.99 13.85
C ALA A 129 -4.61 4.75 13.75
N VAL A 130 -5.27 4.46 14.85
CA VAL A 130 -6.72 4.22 14.91
C VAL A 130 -7.29 5.09 16.04
N GLY A 131 -7.80 6.25 15.67
CA GLY A 131 -8.57 7.10 16.61
C GLY A 131 -9.98 6.52 16.82
N ASP A 132 -10.61 6.92 17.93
CA ASP A 132 -11.99 6.53 18.22
C ASP A 132 -12.99 7.06 17.19
N GLU A 133 -12.64 8.14 16.48
CA GLU A 133 -13.54 8.84 15.57
C GLU A 133 -13.21 8.66 14.08
N CYS A 134 -11.94 8.37 13.73
CA CYS A 134 -11.53 8.21 12.33
C CYS A 134 -10.31 7.32 12.17
N VAL A 135 -10.14 6.78 10.96
CA VAL A 135 -8.94 6.05 10.53
C VAL A 135 -8.59 6.40 9.10
N ALA A 136 -7.30 6.68 8.86
CA ALA A 136 -6.74 6.88 7.53
C ALA A 136 -5.99 5.62 7.10
N PHE A 137 -6.23 5.12 5.89
CA PHE A 137 -5.55 3.93 5.37
C PHE A 137 -5.50 3.90 3.84
N CYS A 138 -4.60 3.09 3.30
CA CYS A 138 -4.52 2.82 1.87
C CYS A 138 -5.07 1.41 1.60
N PRO A 139 -6.13 1.24 0.78
CA PRO A 139 -6.61 -0.07 0.39
C PRO A 139 -5.54 -0.78 -0.47
N PRO A 140 -5.44 -2.12 -0.44
CA PRO A 140 -4.49 -2.86 -1.26
C PRO A 140 -4.90 -2.90 -2.73
N LEU A 141 -4.95 -1.73 -3.35
CA LEU A 141 -5.27 -1.52 -4.75
C LEU A 141 -4.12 -0.73 -5.42
N PRO A 142 -3.20 -1.41 -6.15
CA PRO A 142 -2.14 -0.73 -6.88
C PRO A 142 -2.72 0.04 -8.06
N TRP A 143 -3.00 1.32 -7.84
CA TRP A 143 -3.61 2.24 -8.78
C TRP A 143 -2.79 3.53 -8.87
N GLY A 144 -2.30 3.86 -10.07
CA GLY A 144 -1.34 4.93 -10.27
C GLY A 144 -1.81 6.33 -9.87
N GLY A 145 -3.12 6.57 -9.76
CA GLY A 145 -3.68 7.84 -9.28
C GLY A 145 -3.72 8.00 -7.76
N GLY A 146 -3.28 6.97 -7.02
CA GLY A 146 -3.41 6.92 -5.57
C GLY A 146 -4.88 6.74 -5.12
N VAL A 147 -5.09 5.99 -4.07
CA VAL A 147 -6.39 5.88 -3.38
C VAL A 147 -6.08 5.81 -1.89
N PHE A 148 -6.34 6.88 -1.16
CA PHE A 148 -6.24 6.93 0.29
C PHE A 148 -7.63 7.15 0.84
N LEU A 149 -7.99 6.41 1.86
CA LEU A 149 -9.32 6.42 2.45
C LEU A 149 -9.25 6.95 3.87
N LEU A 150 -10.13 7.90 4.16
CA LEU A 150 -10.41 8.36 5.51
C LEU A 150 -11.82 7.91 5.86
N ALA A 151 -11.92 7.01 6.80
CA ALA A 151 -13.18 6.59 7.37
C ALA A 151 -13.42 7.34 8.67
N ALA A 152 -14.58 7.94 8.82
CA ALA A 152 -14.97 8.64 10.04
C ALA A 152 -16.48 8.50 10.28
N SER A 153 -16.92 8.70 11.52
CA SER A 153 -18.34 8.78 11.81
C SER A 153 -18.95 10.01 11.11
N SER A 154 -20.19 9.88 10.62
CA SER A 154 -20.88 11.00 9.97
C SER A 154 -21.00 12.21 10.89
N ASP A 155 -21.13 11.98 12.20
CA ASP A 155 -21.17 13.07 13.21
C ASP A 155 -19.82 13.77 13.34
N ALA A 156 -18.71 13.04 13.24
CA ALA A 156 -17.37 13.61 13.25
C ALA A 156 -17.14 14.50 12.03
N ILE A 157 -17.52 14.04 10.85
CA ILE A 157 -17.41 14.82 9.60
C ILE A 157 -18.30 16.07 9.66
N ALA A 158 -19.54 15.95 10.14
CA ALA A 158 -20.49 17.07 10.23
C ALA A 158 -20.04 18.20 11.20
N ARG A 159 -19.15 17.91 12.18
CA ARG A 159 -18.57 18.90 13.08
C ARG A 159 -17.55 19.81 12.40
N TYR A 160 -16.96 19.37 11.31
CA TYR A 160 -16.02 20.13 10.52
C TYR A 160 -16.73 20.72 9.30
N ARG A 161 -16.25 21.88 8.85
CA ARG A 161 -16.80 22.51 7.66
C ARG A 161 -16.72 21.52 6.49
N GLU A 162 -17.86 21.06 6.06
CA GLU A 162 -17.98 20.09 4.95
C GLU A 162 -17.21 20.58 3.71
N ASP A 163 -17.17 21.88 3.48
CA ASP A 163 -16.42 22.51 2.39
C ASP A 163 -14.92 22.33 2.49
N GLU A 164 -14.33 22.31 3.70
CA GLU A 164 -12.87 22.19 3.87
C GLU A 164 -12.38 20.78 3.62
N LEU A 165 -13.10 19.78 4.09
CA LEU A 165 -12.81 18.37 3.84
C LEU A 165 -13.15 17.98 2.39
N ALA A 166 -14.29 18.43 1.86
CA ALA A 166 -14.75 18.14 0.52
C ALA A 166 -13.86 18.74 -0.57
N SER A 167 -13.22 19.89 -0.31
CA SER A 167 -12.33 20.53 -1.29
C SER A 167 -11.08 19.74 -1.61
N ARG A 168 -10.64 18.87 -0.68
CA ARG A 168 -9.45 18.00 -0.84
C ARG A 168 -9.81 16.57 -1.27
N ALA A 169 -11.03 16.16 -0.99
CA ALA A 169 -11.50 14.83 -1.36
C ALA A 169 -11.73 14.71 -2.87
N VAL A 170 -11.43 13.55 -3.41
CA VAL A 170 -11.64 13.23 -4.82
C VAL A 170 -12.81 12.26 -5.00
N VAL A 171 -13.45 12.34 -6.16
CA VAL A 171 -14.50 11.39 -6.55
C VAL A 171 -13.89 10.33 -7.44
N LEU A 172 -13.94 9.08 -7.00
CA LEU A 172 -13.50 7.95 -7.82
C LEU A 172 -14.55 7.64 -8.91
N SER A 173 -14.07 7.18 -10.05
CA SER A 173 -14.98 6.57 -11.04
C SER A 173 -15.55 5.26 -10.48
N PRO A 174 -16.79 4.88 -10.86
CA PRO A 174 -17.44 3.69 -10.32
C PRO A 174 -16.61 2.38 -10.42
N PRO A 175 -15.84 2.11 -11.48
CA PRO A 175 -14.98 0.94 -11.54
C PRO A 175 -13.87 0.94 -10.49
N VAL A 176 -13.24 2.10 -10.24
CA VAL A 176 -12.17 2.23 -9.23
C VAL A 176 -12.75 2.10 -7.81
N GLU A 177 -13.90 2.72 -7.57
CA GLU A 177 -14.65 2.60 -6.29
C GLU A 177 -15.01 1.14 -5.97
N ALA A 178 -15.49 0.40 -6.98
CA ALA A 178 -15.81 -1.02 -6.84
C ALA A 178 -14.56 -1.87 -6.60
N ALA A 179 -13.45 -1.56 -7.27
CA ALA A 179 -12.18 -2.23 -7.06
C ALA A 179 -11.64 -1.96 -5.64
N ALA A 180 -11.71 -0.72 -5.16
CA ALA A 180 -11.32 -0.35 -3.80
C ALA A 180 -12.16 -1.10 -2.76
N ALA A 181 -13.48 -1.15 -2.93
CA ALA A 181 -14.37 -1.92 -2.06
C ALA A 181 -13.99 -3.42 -2.03
N ARG A 182 -13.71 -4.00 -3.20
CA ARG A 182 -13.29 -5.41 -3.28
C ARG A 182 -11.91 -5.62 -2.66
N ALA A 183 -10.96 -4.73 -2.90
CA ALA A 183 -9.63 -4.79 -2.29
C ALA A 183 -9.69 -4.78 -0.75
N VAL A 184 -10.60 -4.00 -0.16
CA VAL A 184 -10.83 -4.01 1.30
C VAL A 184 -11.35 -5.38 1.76
N TRP A 185 -12.28 -6.02 1.04
CA TRP A 185 -12.73 -7.37 1.36
C TRP A 185 -11.62 -8.41 1.22
N ASP A 186 -10.79 -8.30 0.18
CA ASP A 186 -9.63 -9.17 -0.02
C ASP A 186 -8.60 -8.98 1.12
N LEU A 187 -8.45 -7.75 1.63
CA LEU A 187 -7.62 -7.45 2.80
C LEU A 187 -8.16 -8.10 4.08
N ILE A 188 -9.46 -8.00 4.35
CA ILE A 188 -10.09 -8.65 5.51
C ILE A 188 -9.82 -10.16 5.50
N ALA A 189 -10.00 -10.80 4.35
CA ALA A 189 -9.70 -12.22 4.19
C ALA A 189 -8.20 -12.54 4.40
N ALA A 190 -7.32 -11.67 3.92
CA ALA A 190 -5.88 -11.82 4.08
C ALA A 190 -5.44 -11.63 5.54
N ILE A 191 -6.02 -10.67 6.28
CA ILE A 191 -5.74 -10.46 7.71
C ILE A 191 -6.10 -11.72 8.50
N GLY A 192 -7.20 -12.37 8.19
CA GLY A 192 -7.62 -13.60 8.85
C GLY A 192 -6.80 -14.84 8.50
N SER A 193 -6.02 -14.82 7.42
CA SER A 193 -5.31 -16.01 6.91
C SER A 193 -3.79 -15.90 6.91
N ARG A 194 -3.22 -14.70 6.95
CA ARG A 194 -1.77 -14.48 6.97
C ARG A 194 -1.26 -14.27 8.38
N CYS A 195 -0.11 -14.83 8.68
CA CYS A 195 0.48 -14.80 10.01
C CYS A 195 2.00 -14.72 9.98
N GLU A 196 2.60 -14.52 11.14
CA GLU A 196 4.04 -14.31 11.34
C GLU A 196 4.91 -15.39 10.68
N GLN A 197 4.47 -16.67 10.67
CA GLN A 197 5.20 -17.78 10.07
C GLN A 197 5.48 -17.59 8.59
N GLN A 198 4.69 -16.79 7.91
CA GLN A 198 4.84 -16.54 6.47
C GLN A 198 5.83 -15.43 6.15
N TRP A 199 6.19 -14.59 7.12
CA TRP A 199 7.12 -13.47 6.96
C TRP A 199 8.51 -13.77 7.53
N PHE A 200 8.61 -14.44 8.68
CA PHE A 200 9.91 -14.73 9.30
C PHE A 200 10.78 -15.69 8.44
N LEU A 201 10.20 -16.35 7.44
CA LEU A 201 10.93 -17.24 6.53
C LEU A 201 12.17 -16.58 5.88
N TYR A 202 12.13 -15.25 5.75
CA TYR A 202 13.17 -14.48 5.09
C TYR A 202 14.16 -13.85 6.06
N ASP A 203 13.88 -13.88 7.38
CA ASP A 203 14.64 -13.18 8.41
C ASP A 203 16.12 -13.54 8.44
N THR A 204 16.45 -14.79 8.16
CA THR A 204 17.85 -15.26 8.15
C THR A 204 18.79 -14.45 7.24
N ILE A 205 18.25 -13.76 6.24
CA ILE A 205 19.02 -12.92 5.31
C ILE A 205 18.65 -11.46 5.46
N THR A 206 17.33 -11.18 5.53
CA THR A 206 16.82 -9.80 5.54
C THR A 206 17.18 -9.04 6.82
N MET A 207 17.23 -9.69 7.99
CA MET A 207 17.55 -9.05 9.27
C MET A 207 18.94 -8.39 9.33
N ARG A 208 19.82 -8.71 8.41
CA ARG A 208 21.10 -8.01 8.28
C ARG A 208 20.93 -6.55 7.87
N TYR A 209 19.95 -6.28 7.01
CA TYR A 209 19.75 -4.98 6.36
C TYR A 209 18.48 -4.27 6.78
N TRP A 210 17.50 -5.01 7.32
CA TRP A 210 16.21 -4.47 7.74
C TRP A 210 15.83 -4.95 9.14
N ARG A 211 15.08 -4.14 9.85
CA ARG A 211 14.26 -4.53 10.99
C ARG A 211 12.87 -4.87 10.46
N ARG A 212 12.33 -6.00 10.81
CA ARG A 212 10.98 -6.41 10.37
C ARG A 212 9.97 -6.24 11.49
N GLU A 213 8.78 -5.73 11.11
CA GLU A 213 7.57 -5.71 11.92
C GLU A 213 6.41 -6.20 11.05
N GLY A 214 5.80 -7.34 11.40
CA GLY A 214 4.86 -7.99 10.50
C GLY A 214 5.49 -8.20 9.11
N PRO A 215 4.82 -7.81 8.03
CA PRO A 215 5.36 -7.90 6.68
C PRO A 215 6.31 -6.74 6.30
N TYR A 216 6.46 -5.71 7.15
CA TYR A 216 7.18 -4.48 6.83
C TYR A 216 8.66 -4.55 7.22
N LEU A 217 9.50 -4.07 6.32
CA LEU A 217 10.96 -4.07 6.41
C LEU A 217 11.46 -2.63 6.50
N TYR A 218 11.91 -2.23 7.68
CA TYR A 218 12.48 -0.91 7.95
C TYR A 218 14.00 -0.96 7.80
N PRO A 219 14.65 -0.02 7.09
CA PRO A 219 16.08 -0.02 6.89
C PRO A 219 16.86 0.00 8.23
N LYS A 220 17.89 -0.84 8.33
CA LYS A 220 18.94 -0.80 9.36
C LYS A 220 20.24 -0.20 8.82
N VAL A 221 20.34 -0.11 7.52
CA VAL A 221 21.45 0.55 6.82
C VAL A 221 21.40 2.04 7.14
N PRO A 222 22.52 2.71 7.44
CA PRO A 222 22.53 4.16 7.69
C PRO A 222 21.93 4.95 6.52
N ARG A 223 21.26 6.07 6.85
CA ARG A 223 20.52 6.90 5.88
C ARG A 223 21.38 7.37 4.71
N ASP A 224 22.60 7.78 4.99
CA ASP A 224 23.54 8.33 4.01
C ASP A 224 24.03 7.30 2.99
N VAL A 225 24.07 6.01 3.35
CA VAL A 225 24.46 4.91 2.45
C VAL A 225 23.26 4.13 1.89
N TYR A 226 22.04 4.44 2.34
CA TYR A 226 20.85 3.72 1.92
C TYR A 226 20.58 3.78 0.40
N PRO A 227 20.76 4.91 -0.29
CA PRO A 227 20.60 4.94 -1.75
C PRO A 227 21.50 3.91 -2.45
N ALA A 228 22.79 3.83 -2.07
CA ALA A 228 23.71 2.86 -2.63
C ALA A 228 23.31 1.40 -2.31
N PHE A 229 22.75 1.16 -1.12
CA PHE A 229 22.19 -0.14 -0.76
C PHE A 229 20.97 -0.50 -1.60
N ALA A 230 20.04 0.43 -1.81
CA ALA A 230 18.86 0.21 -2.65
C ALA A 230 19.26 -0.10 -4.11
N GLU A 231 20.23 0.62 -4.67
CA GLU A 231 20.79 0.33 -5.99
C GLU A 231 21.48 -1.04 -6.05
N HIS A 232 22.23 -1.41 -5.01
CA HIS A 232 22.84 -2.74 -4.92
C HIS A 232 21.76 -3.84 -4.95
N CYS A 233 20.68 -3.69 -4.17
CA CYS A 233 19.52 -4.60 -4.23
C CYS A 233 18.94 -4.68 -5.63
N LEU A 234 18.75 -3.52 -6.27
CA LEU A 234 18.21 -3.45 -7.62
C LEU A 234 19.06 -4.22 -8.63
N ARG A 235 20.38 -4.04 -8.61
CA ARG A 235 21.33 -4.78 -9.48
C ARG A 235 21.28 -6.29 -9.26
N LEU A 236 20.91 -6.72 -8.06
CA LEU A 236 20.68 -8.13 -7.73
C LEU A 236 19.26 -8.61 -8.08
N GLY A 237 18.43 -7.77 -8.68
CA GLY A 237 17.06 -8.11 -9.06
C GLY A 237 16.04 -8.03 -7.91
N ILE A 238 16.35 -7.25 -6.87
CA ILE A 238 15.47 -6.96 -5.74
C ILE A 238 15.09 -5.48 -5.77
N VAL A 239 13.82 -5.17 -5.95
CA VAL A 239 13.30 -3.80 -5.98
C VAL A 239 12.90 -3.42 -4.54
N ALA A 240 13.81 -2.79 -3.80
CA ALA A 240 13.53 -2.23 -2.48
C ALA A 240 12.82 -0.87 -2.59
N ASN A 241 12.23 -0.38 -1.51
CA ASN A 241 11.74 1.00 -1.49
C ASN A 241 12.95 1.95 -1.62
N PRO A 242 12.97 2.86 -2.61
CA PRO A 242 14.11 3.76 -2.78
C PRO A 242 14.20 4.85 -1.72
N CYS A 243 13.11 5.12 -0.99
CA CYS A 243 13.10 6.10 0.09
C CYS A 243 13.49 5.44 1.42
N PHE A 244 14.45 6.05 2.15
CA PHE A 244 14.88 5.56 3.46
C PHE A 244 13.74 5.52 4.48
N ASP A 245 12.88 6.55 4.47
CA ASP A 245 11.74 6.64 5.38
C ASP A 245 10.55 5.79 4.93
N GLY A 246 10.61 5.27 3.70
CA GLY A 246 9.66 4.30 3.17
C GLY A 246 9.98 2.89 3.65
N MET A 247 8.97 2.04 3.71
CA MET A 247 9.15 0.64 4.08
C MET A 247 9.13 -0.26 2.85
N SER A 248 10.02 -1.24 2.84
CA SER A 248 9.92 -2.38 1.93
C SER A 248 8.98 -3.43 2.54
N ILE A 249 8.48 -4.33 1.73
CA ILE A 249 7.49 -5.34 2.16
C ILE A 249 8.02 -6.73 1.81
N VAL A 250 7.87 -7.66 2.74
CA VAL A 250 8.18 -9.07 2.53
C VAL A 250 7.42 -9.60 1.30
N PRO A 251 8.11 -10.25 0.34
CA PRO A 251 7.48 -10.73 -0.89
C PRO A 251 6.66 -12.00 -0.63
N PHE A 252 5.44 -11.84 -0.10
CA PHE A 252 4.56 -12.94 0.25
C PHE A 252 4.38 -13.93 -0.90
N GLY A 253 4.59 -15.22 -0.61
CA GLY A 253 4.49 -16.30 -1.59
C GLY A 253 5.70 -16.45 -2.52
N ALA A 254 6.77 -15.65 -2.34
CA ALA A 254 8.04 -15.90 -3.01
C ALA A 254 8.78 -17.09 -2.39
N ASN A 255 9.63 -17.75 -3.17
CA ASN A 255 10.57 -18.71 -2.63
C ASN A 255 11.61 -17.96 -1.78
N ARG A 256 11.96 -18.50 -0.61
CA ARG A 256 12.98 -17.90 0.27
C ARG A 256 14.34 -17.70 -0.40
N GLY A 257 14.62 -18.45 -1.47
CA GLY A 257 15.82 -18.30 -2.29
C GLY A 257 15.95 -16.96 -3.01
N VAL A 258 14.89 -16.12 -3.07
CA VAL A 258 14.97 -14.79 -3.72
C VAL A 258 15.98 -13.85 -3.06
N PHE A 259 16.29 -14.06 -1.76
CA PHE A 259 17.29 -13.29 -1.02
C PHE A 259 18.69 -13.93 -0.99
N GLU A 260 18.87 -15.14 -1.53
CA GLU A 260 20.18 -15.80 -1.58
C GLU A 260 21.23 -14.99 -2.36
N VAL A 261 20.78 -14.15 -3.29
CA VAL A 261 21.65 -13.23 -4.02
C VAL A 261 22.33 -12.23 -3.08
N LEU A 262 21.61 -11.68 -2.08
CA LEU A 262 22.16 -10.78 -1.05
C LEU A 262 23.14 -11.49 -0.09
N ARG A 263 22.99 -12.80 0.09
CA ARG A 263 23.94 -13.60 0.86
C ARG A 263 25.23 -13.86 0.11
N LYS A 264 25.12 -14.09 -1.23
CA LYS A 264 26.28 -14.34 -2.09
C LYS A 264 27.06 -13.07 -2.40
N GLU A 265 26.37 -11.99 -2.61
CA GLU A 265 26.90 -10.67 -2.90
C GLU A 265 26.42 -9.66 -1.85
N PRO A 266 27.01 -9.72 -0.63
CA PRO A 266 26.55 -8.89 0.47
C PRO A 266 26.94 -7.43 0.26
N PHE A 267 26.02 -6.51 0.62
CA PHE A 267 26.37 -5.10 0.74
C PHE A 267 27.29 -4.88 1.94
N ALA A 268 28.39 -4.18 1.73
CA ALA A 268 29.34 -3.85 2.81
C ALA A 268 28.75 -2.70 3.65
N LEU A 269 28.54 -2.97 4.93
CA LEU A 269 28.22 -1.97 5.95
C LEU A 269 29.56 -1.59 6.61
N TYR A 270 30.06 -0.41 6.32
CA TYR A 270 31.27 0.13 6.96
C TYR A 270 30.95 0.84 8.26
#